data_895111706fe24a55e6906aa15614383a
#
_entry.id   895111706fe24a55e6906aa15614383a
#
_cell.length_a   1.000
_cell.length_b   1.000
_cell.length_c   1.000
_cell.angle_alpha   90.00
_cell.angle_beta   90.00
_cell.angle_gamma   90.00
#
_symmetry.space_group_name_H-M   'P 1'
#
loop_
_entity.id
_entity.type
_entity.pdbx_description
1 polymer ?
#
loop_
_entity_poly.entity_id
_entity_poly.type
_entity_poly.pdbx_seq_one_letter_code
_entity_poly.pdbx_strand_id
1 'polypeptide(L)'
;GKHEALTYDGKIENVIVIDQSPIGRTPRSNPATYTKVFDDIRKVFAETTEAKIRGYGPGRFSFNVKGGRCEACSGDGVMKIEMNFLPDVYVECEECKGARYNSETLEVKYKGKSIADVLHMSVDEALELFENRPGIRAKLQTLADVGLGYIKLGQSSTTLSGGEAQRIKLTRELAKRSGGK
;
A
#
# COMPACT_ATOMS: atom_id res chain seq x y z
N GLY A 1 -5.55 -39.95 -4.73
CA GLY A 1 -6.46 -39.74 -4.99
C GLY A 1 -6.96 -38.78 -4.40
N LYS A 2 -6.66 -38.73 -3.70
CA LYS A 2 -6.85 -37.89 -3.28
C LYS A 2 -7.05 -36.72 -4.05
N HIS A 3 -6.71 -36.68 -5.24
CA HIS A 3 -6.99 -35.56 -6.02
C HIS A 3 -8.40 -35.49 -6.34
N GLU A 4 -9.13 -36.37 -5.89
CA GLU A 4 -10.47 -36.31 -6.22
C GLU A 4 -11.10 -35.06 -5.83
N ALA A 5 -10.59 -34.40 -4.85
CA ALA A 5 -11.13 -33.14 -4.43
C ALA A 5 -11.13 -32.11 -5.53
N LEU A 6 -10.31 -32.33 -6.53
CA LEU A 6 -10.23 -31.44 -7.67
C LEU A 6 -10.98 -31.96 -8.85
N THR A 7 -11.70 -33.05 -8.69
CA THR A 7 -12.44 -33.65 -9.78
C THR A 7 -13.79 -32.99 -9.86
N TYR A 8 -13.98 -32.29 -10.93
CA TYR A 8 -15.22 -31.56 -11.14
C TYR A 8 -15.78 -31.88 -12.47
N ASP A 9 -16.96 -31.42 -12.69
CA ASP A 9 -17.59 -31.60 -13.97
C ASP A 9 -17.19 -30.50 -14.96
N GLY A 10 -16.03 -29.92 -14.76
CA GLY A 10 -15.52 -28.95 -15.71
C GLY A 10 -16.04 -27.53 -15.51
N LYS A 11 -16.66 -27.29 -14.39
CA LYS A 11 -17.22 -25.98 -14.15
C LYS A 11 -16.35 -25.03 -13.36
N ILE A 12 -15.17 -25.46 -13.00
CA ILE A 12 -14.24 -24.57 -12.33
C ILE A 12 -13.59 -23.71 -13.38
N GLU A 13 -13.87 -22.41 -13.35
CA GLU A 13 -13.27 -21.51 -14.30
C GLU A 13 -12.09 -20.76 -13.70
N ASN A 14 -12.11 -20.59 -12.39
CA ASN A 14 -11.04 -19.86 -11.73
C ASN A 14 -10.61 -20.60 -10.49
N VAL A 15 -9.34 -20.93 -10.44
CA VAL A 15 -8.75 -21.48 -9.22
C VAL A 15 -7.89 -20.37 -8.63
N ILE A 16 -8.25 -19.93 -7.43
CA ILE A 16 -7.48 -18.92 -6.75
C ILE A 16 -6.50 -19.60 -5.83
N VAL A 17 -5.21 -19.37 -6.09
CA VAL A 17 -4.16 -19.88 -5.22
C VAL A 17 -3.64 -18.71 -4.42
N ILE A 18 -3.95 -18.70 -3.12
CA ILE A 18 -3.50 -17.65 -2.23
C ILE A 18 -2.62 -18.30 -1.17
N ASP A 19 -1.37 -17.90 -1.15
CA ASP A 19 -0.41 -18.47 -0.21
C ASP A 19 0.10 -17.39 0.73
N GLN A 20 1.03 -17.76 1.61
CA GLN A 20 1.58 -16.86 2.61
C GLN A 20 2.91 -16.24 2.20
N SER A 21 3.25 -16.31 0.92
CA SER A 21 4.45 -15.65 0.45
C SER A 21 4.27 -14.12 0.51
N PRO A 22 5.37 -13.37 0.59
CA PRO A 22 5.27 -11.90 0.68
C PRO A 22 4.56 -11.29 -0.52
N ILE A 23 3.92 -10.15 -0.29
CA ILE A 23 3.27 -9.39 -1.38
C ILE A 23 4.30 -8.65 -2.23
N GLY A 24 5.54 -8.62 -1.80
CA GLY A 24 6.66 -8.02 -2.50
C GLY A 24 7.90 -8.25 -1.69
N ARG A 25 9.05 -7.93 -2.27
CA ARG A 25 10.33 -8.23 -1.65
C ARG A 25 11.12 -6.99 -1.26
N THR A 26 10.55 -5.81 -1.47
CA THR A 26 11.24 -4.56 -1.17
C THR A 26 10.40 -3.72 -0.22
N PRO A 27 11.00 -2.73 0.45
CA PRO A 27 10.26 -1.82 1.32
C PRO A 27 9.21 -0.99 0.58
N ARG A 28 9.24 -0.96 -0.76
CA ARG A 28 8.26 -0.23 -1.56
C ARG A 28 6.94 -0.97 -1.69
N SER A 29 6.94 -2.27 -1.44
CA SER A 29 5.72 -3.06 -1.47
C SER A 29 5.01 -2.92 -0.13
N ASN A 30 3.75 -2.52 -0.17
CA ASN A 30 2.96 -2.35 1.05
C ASN A 30 1.49 -2.59 0.71
N PRO A 31 0.62 -2.63 1.72
CA PRO A 31 -0.80 -2.89 1.46
C PRO A 31 -1.45 -1.87 0.53
N ALA A 32 -1.07 -0.60 0.65
CA ALA A 32 -1.70 0.44 -0.16
C ALA A 32 -1.35 0.30 -1.64
N THR A 33 -0.08 -0.04 -1.95
CA THR A 33 0.33 -0.20 -3.35
C THR A 33 -0.18 -1.51 -3.93
N TYR A 34 -0.16 -2.56 -3.13
CA TYR A 34 -0.59 -3.88 -3.62
C TYR A 34 -2.08 -3.88 -3.97
N THR A 35 -2.90 -3.23 -3.17
CA THR A 35 -4.36 -3.18 -3.41
C THR A 35 -4.75 -2.09 -4.39
N LYS A 36 -3.80 -1.27 -4.83
CA LYS A 36 -4.03 -0.15 -5.75
C LYS A 36 -4.78 1.02 -5.12
N VAL A 37 -5.08 0.96 -3.84
CA VAL A 37 -5.77 2.09 -3.19
C VAL A 37 -4.87 3.31 -3.17
N PHE A 38 -3.55 3.12 -3.17
CA PHE A 38 -2.63 4.25 -3.15
C PHE A 38 -2.72 5.10 -4.41
N ASP A 39 -3.03 4.49 -5.55
CA ASP A 39 -3.20 5.25 -6.79
C ASP A 39 -4.34 6.25 -6.64
N ASP A 40 -5.44 5.83 -6.02
CA ASP A 40 -6.57 6.72 -5.79
C ASP A 40 -6.25 7.78 -4.75
N ILE A 41 -5.50 7.42 -3.73
CA ILE A 41 -5.08 8.37 -2.68
C ILE A 41 -4.22 9.47 -3.28
N ARG A 42 -3.28 9.11 -4.17
CA ARG A 42 -2.43 10.10 -4.83
C ARG A 42 -3.25 11.10 -5.64
N LYS A 43 -4.29 10.62 -6.30
CA LYS A 43 -5.18 11.49 -7.06
C LYS A 43 -5.90 12.49 -6.15
N VAL A 44 -6.33 12.03 -4.97
CA VAL A 44 -6.98 12.91 -4.00
C VAL A 44 -6.04 14.04 -3.59
N PHE A 45 -4.78 13.71 -3.31
CA PHE A 45 -3.81 14.74 -2.94
C PHE A 45 -3.54 15.70 -4.08
N ALA A 46 -3.49 15.20 -5.32
CA ALA A 46 -3.27 16.06 -6.49
C ALA A 46 -4.45 16.99 -6.75
N GLU A 47 -5.64 16.65 -6.27
CA GLU A 47 -6.83 17.48 -6.43
C GLU A 47 -6.92 18.60 -5.40
N THR A 48 -6.06 18.60 -4.38
CA THR A 48 -6.11 19.66 -3.37
C THR A 48 -5.72 21.00 -3.99
N THR A 49 -6.21 22.08 -3.38
CA THR A 49 -5.90 23.43 -3.85
C THR A 49 -4.40 23.68 -3.83
N GLU A 50 -3.74 23.26 -2.77
CA GLU A 50 -2.30 23.50 -2.62
C GLU A 50 -1.52 22.76 -3.72
N ALA A 51 -1.89 21.52 -4.02
CA ALA A 51 -1.23 20.78 -5.08
C ALA A 51 -1.41 21.43 -6.43
N LYS A 52 -2.61 21.94 -6.71
CA LYS A 52 -2.89 22.61 -7.98
C LYS A 52 -2.10 23.90 -8.11
N ILE A 53 -2.00 24.66 -7.02
CA ILE A 53 -1.22 25.92 -7.02
C ILE A 53 0.24 25.63 -7.33
N ARG A 54 0.77 24.55 -6.79
CA ARG A 54 2.17 24.17 -6.97
C ARG A 54 2.43 23.39 -8.26
N GLY A 55 1.38 23.01 -8.97
CA GLY A 55 1.50 22.21 -10.18
C GLY A 55 1.84 20.75 -9.91
N TYR A 56 1.44 20.22 -8.77
CA TYR A 56 1.74 18.84 -8.39
C TYR A 56 0.64 17.91 -8.88
N GLY A 57 0.99 17.00 -9.80
CA GLY A 57 0.08 15.94 -10.23
C GLY A 57 0.26 14.70 -9.36
N PRO A 58 -0.48 13.63 -9.69
CA PRO A 58 -0.39 12.39 -8.89
C PRO A 58 1.01 11.80 -8.81
N GLY A 59 1.85 12.01 -9.83
CA GLY A 59 3.22 11.52 -9.82
C GLY A 59 4.07 12.12 -8.71
N ARG A 60 3.75 13.34 -8.27
CA ARG A 60 4.48 13.97 -7.17
C ARG A 60 4.36 13.19 -5.88
N PHE A 61 3.24 12.50 -5.71
CA PHE A 61 2.94 11.75 -4.49
C PHE A 61 3.32 10.28 -4.59
N SER A 62 4.00 9.89 -5.67
CA SER A 62 4.53 8.54 -5.79
C SER A 62 5.94 8.49 -5.22
N PHE A 63 6.19 7.48 -4.38
CA PHE A 63 7.55 7.30 -3.87
C PHE A 63 8.40 6.41 -4.78
N ASN A 64 7.83 5.97 -5.90
CA ASN A 64 8.56 5.14 -6.87
C ASN A 64 9.24 5.94 -7.97
N VAL A 65 8.93 7.22 -8.11
CA VAL A 65 9.51 8.05 -9.15
C VAL A 65 10.12 9.30 -8.53
N LYS A 66 11.09 9.88 -9.25
CA LYS A 66 11.71 11.11 -8.79
C LYS A 66 10.73 12.26 -8.86
N GLY A 67 10.96 13.24 -8.02
CA GLY A 67 10.16 14.46 -7.96
C GLY A 67 9.74 14.80 -6.56
N GLY A 68 8.90 13.97 -5.97
CA GLY A 68 8.40 14.22 -4.62
C GLY A 68 8.98 13.33 -3.55
N ARG A 69 9.71 12.30 -3.93
CA ARG A 69 10.24 11.35 -2.94
C ARG A 69 11.53 11.85 -2.30
N CYS A 70 11.85 11.27 -1.16
CA CYS A 70 13.14 11.51 -0.53
C CYS A 70 14.21 10.80 -1.35
N GLU A 71 15.18 11.54 -1.86
CA GLU A 71 16.21 10.93 -2.70
C GLU A 71 17.30 10.25 -1.90
N ALA A 72 17.43 10.53 -0.61
CA ALA A 72 18.41 9.83 0.21
C ALA A 72 18.10 8.35 0.30
N CYS A 73 16.82 7.99 0.41
CA CYS A 73 16.39 6.59 0.47
C CYS A 73 15.62 6.17 -0.77
N SER A 74 15.52 7.03 -1.77
CA SER A 74 14.78 6.79 -3.00
C SER A 74 13.32 6.39 -2.73
N GLY A 75 12.73 6.99 -1.72
CA GLY A 75 11.33 6.74 -1.38
C GLY A 75 11.07 5.50 -0.55
N ASP A 76 12.12 4.77 -0.17
CA ASP A 76 11.94 3.55 0.62
C ASP A 76 11.58 3.82 2.08
N GLY A 77 11.94 4.99 2.60
CA GLY A 77 11.75 5.30 4.01
C GLY A 77 12.79 4.66 4.92
N VAL A 78 13.54 3.71 4.39
CA VAL A 78 14.55 2.97 5.13
C VAL A 78 15.78 2.81 4.25
N MET A 79 16.91 2.57 4.90
CA MET A 79 18.16 2.27 4.23
C MET A 79 18.50 0.81 4.50
N LYS A 80 18.94 0.12 3.45
CA LYS A 80 19.31 -1.29 3.57
C LYS A 80 20.77 -1.40 3.96
N ILE A 81 21.02 -2.14 5.03
CA ILE A 81 22.39 -2.44 5.46
C ILE A 81 22.65 -3.90 5.12
N GLU A 82 23.60 -4.12 4.21
CA GLU A 82 23.97 -5.46 3.82
C GLU A 82 25.05 -5.98 4.75
N MET A 83 24.84 -7.19 5.23
CA MET A 83 25.77 -7.82 6.16
C MET A 83 26.23 -9.14 5.59
N ASN A 84 27.57 -9.39 5.64
CA ASN A 84 28.11 -10.67 5.20
C ASN A 84 27.55 -11.80 6.06
N PHE A 85 27.05 -12.83 5.44
CA PHE A 85 26.55 -14.05 6.10
C PHE A 85 25.32 -13.84 6.99
N LEU A 86 24.75 -12.63 7.03
CA LEU A 86 23.55 -12.35 7.81
C LEU A 86 22.48 -11.76 6.91
N PRO A 87 21.20 -11.88 7.29
CA PRO A 87 20.14 -11.24 6.53
C PRO A 87 20.31 -9.71 6.49
N ASP A 88 19.83 -9.10 5.41
CA ASP A 88 19.86 -7.65 5.30
C ASP A 88 19.04 -7.01 6.40
N VAL A 89 19.50 -5.88 6.90
CA VAL A 89 18.81 -5.12 7.92
C VAL A 89 18.38 -3.79 7.32
N TYR A 90 17.17 -3.35 7.65
CA TYR A 90 16.66 -2.06 7.21
C TYR A 90 16.60 -1.11 8.40
N VAL A 91 17.17 0.08 8.24
CA VAL A 91 17.12 1.10 9.29
C VAL A 91 16.40 2.33 8.72
N GLU A 92 15.73 3.07 9.59
CA GLU A 92 15.00 4.25 9.17
C GLU A 92 15.93 5.25 8.49
N CYS A 93 15.46 5.84 7.39
CA CYS A 93 16.22 6.88 6.69
C CYS A 93 16.33 8.11 7.59
N GLU A 94 17.55 8.58 7.83
CA GLU A 94 17.75 9.72 8.71
C GLU A 94 17.29 11.02 8.07
N GLU A 95 17.32 11.10 6.76
CA GLU A 95 16.94 12.31 6.05
C GLU A 95 15.44 12.57 6.14
N CYS A 96 14.62 11.58 5.79
CA CYS A 96 13.16 11.75 5.80
C CYS A 96 12.51 11.15 7.04
N LYS A 97 13.27 10.45 7.87
CA LYS A 97 12.76 9.84 9.11
C LYS A 97 11.55 8.96 8.85
N GLY A 98 11.62 8.17 7.79
CA GLY A 98 10.58 7.24 7.44
C GLY A 98 9.43 7.82 6.64
N ALA A 99 9.47 9.11 6.33
CA ALA A 99 8.36 9.77 5.63
C ALA A 99 8.28 9.45 4.14
N ARG A 100 9.39 9.02 3.52
CA ARG A 100 9.50 8.64 2.10
C ARG A 100 9.48 9.81 1.11
N TYR A 101 9.14 11.01 1.54
CA TYR A 101 8.93 12.17 0.66
C TYR A 101 9.79 13.35 1.09
N ASN A 102 10.03 14.26 0.16
CA ASN A 102 10.74 15.49 0.50
C ASN A 102 9.77 16.47 1.21
N SER A 103 10.34 17.50 1.81
CA SER A 103 9.56 18.42 2.63
C SER A 103 8.50 19.18 1.85
N GLU A 104 8.76 19.53 0.61
CA GLU A 104 7.80 20.26 -0.21
C GLU A 104 6.55 19.43 -0.47
N THR A 105 6.74 18.13 -0.74
CA THR A 105 5.60 17.22 -0.94
C THR A 105 4.79 17.08 0.34
N LEU A 106 5.48 17.02 1.48
CA LEU A 106 4.81 16.85 2.76
C LEU A 106 4.02 18.07 3.20
N GLU A 107 4.25 19.24 2.58
CA GLU A 107 3.48 20.44 2.88
C GLU A 107 2.07 20.39 2.33
N VAL A 108 1.81 19.54 1.34
CA VAL A 108 0.46 19.39 0.80
C VAL A 108 -0.34 18.49 1.75
N LYS A 109 -1.48 19.00 2.19
CA LYS A 109 -2.31 18.30 3.17
C LYS A 109 -3.70 18.03 2.63
N TYR A 110 -4.26 16.88 2.99
CA TYR A 110 -5.66 16.56 2.78
C TYR A 110 -6.28 16.37 4.15
N LYS A 111 -7.24 17.23 4.48
CA LYS A 111 -7.87 17.24 5.81
C LYS A 111 -6.81 17.27 6.93
N GLY A 112 -5.76 18.03 6.72
CA GLY A 112 -4.72 18.19 7.72
C GLY A 112 -3.66 17.11 7.75
N LYS A 113 -3.71 16.13 6.85
CA LYS A 113 -2.77 15.02 6.83
C LYS A 113 -1.92 15.03 5.56
N SER A 114 -0.61 14.82 5.71
CA SER A 114 0.28 14.69 4.57
C SER A 114 0.17 13.28 3.98
N ILE A 115 0.76 13.09 2.81
CA ILE A 115 0.78 11.76 2.20
C ILE A 115 1.54 10.76 3.09
N ALA A 116 2.57 11.21 3.80
CA ALA A 116 3.29 10.36 4.74
C ALA A 116 2.41 9.99 5.93
N ASP A 117 1.62 10.94 6.43
CA ASP A 117 0.70 10.66 7.52
C ASP A 117 -0.27 9.56 7.12
N VAL A 118 -0.77 9.62 5.88
CA VAL A 118 -1.71 8.61 5.38
C VAL A 118 -1.07 7.23 5.33
N LEU A 119 0.17 7.16 4.87
CA LEU A 119 0.87 5.87 4.82
C LEU A 119 1.13 5.30 6.21
N HIS A 120 1.19 6.13 7.23
CA HIS A 120 1.37 5.68 8.60
C HIS A 120 0.06 5.38 9.31
N MET A 121 -1.08 5.66 8.68
CA MET A 121 -2.38 5.35 9.25
C MET A 121 -2.71 3.88 9.12
N SER A 122 -3.46 3.38 10.10
CA SER A 122 -4.07 2.06 9.96
C SER A 122 -5.20 2.14 8.95
N VAL A 123 -5.63 0.99 8.46
CA VAL A 123 -6.78 0.91 7.56
C VAL A 123 -8.00 1.56 8.20
N ASP A 124 -8.22 1.29 9.49
CA ASP A 124 -9.39 1.85 10.19
C ASP A 124 -9.32 3.38 10.26
N GLU A 125 -8.15 3.93 10.53
CA GLU A 125 -7.98 5.39 10.57
C GLU A 125 -8.21 6.01 9.19
N ALA A 126 -7.71 5.34 8.16
CA ALA A 126 -7.87 5.84 6.80
C ALA A 126 -9.32 5.78 6.34
N LEU A 127 -10.10 4.81 6.82
CA LEU A 127 -11.52 4.75 6.53
C LEU A 127 -12.24 6.01 6.98
N GLU A 128 -11.85 6.54 8.13
CA GLU A 128 -12.45 7.78 8.62
C GLU A 128 -12.01 8.97 7.77
N LEU A 129 -10.74 9.04 7.41
CA LEU A 129 -10.23 10.15 6.63
C LEU A 129 -10.88 10.23 5.25
N PHE A 130 -11.10 9.08 4.61
CA PHE A 130 -11.60 8.98 3.25
C PHE A 130 -13.07 8.57 3.18
N GLU A 131 -13.85 8.87 4.21
CA GLU A 131 -15.25 8.47 4.25
C GLU A 131 -16.06 9.02 3.07
N ASN A 132 -15.66 10.16 2.54
CA ASN A 132 -16.35 10.79 1.42
C ASN A 132 -15.77 10.43 0.06
N ARG A 133 -14.90 9.42 0.01
CA ARG A 133 -14.26 8.97 -1.24
C ARG A 133 -14.63 7.51 -1.47
N PRO A 134 -15.74 7.24 -2.17
CA PRO A 134 -16.27 5.86 -2.28
C PRO A 134 -15.30 4.83 -2.83
N GLY A 135 -14.49 5.18 -3.84
CA GLY A 135 -13.53 4.24 -4.40
C GLY A 135 -12.46 3.81 -3.40
N ILE A 136 -11.93 4.78 -2.65
CA ILE A 136 -10.93 4.50 -1.63
C ILE A 136 -11.57 3.73 -0.48
N ARG A 137 -12.74 4.19 -0.05
CA ARG A 137 -13.45 3.58 1.07
C ARG A 137 -13.76 2.10 0.80
N ALA A 138 -14.18 1.78 -0.43
CA ALA A 138 -14.51 0.41 -0.77
C ALA A 138 -13.29 -0.52 -0.62
N LYS A 139 -12.13 -0.08 -1.10
CA LYS A 139 -10.91 -0.88 -1.01
C LYS A 139 -10.45 -1.04 0.43
N LEU A 140 -10.52 0.04 1.21
CA LEU A 140 -10.14 -0.01 2.62
C LEU A 140 -11.10 -0.87 3.42
N GLN A 141 -12.39 -0.82 3.09
CA GLN A 141 -13.39 -1.62 3.78
C GLN A 141 -13.14 -3.11 3.56
N THR A 142 -12.75 -3.49 2.34
CA THR A 142 -12.43 -4.89 2.07
C THR A 142 -11.27 -5.36 2.94
N LEU A 143 -10.24 -4.52 3.12
CA LEU A 143 -9.14 -4.85 4.02
C LEU A 143 -9.62 -5.01 5.46
N ALA A 144 -10.47 -4.12 5.91
CA ALA A 144 -11.01 -4.20 7.28
C ALA A 144 -11.86 -5.46 7.45
N ASP A 145 -12.63 -5.82 6.43
CA ASP A 145 -13.53 -6.98 6.48
C ASP A 145 -12.78 -8.30 6.64
N VAL A 146 -11.56 -8.38 6.11
CA VAL A 146 -10.74 -9.59 6.30
C VAL A 146 -9.88 -9.53 7.56
N GLY A 147 -10.17 -8.56 8.46
CA GLY A 147 -9.50 -8.49 9.74
C GLY A 147 -8.21 -7.68 9.75
N LEU A 148 -7.96 -6.87 8.73
CA LEU A 148 -6.72 -6.11 8.62
C LEU A 148 -6.89 -4.62 8.92
N GLY A 149 -7.93 -4.27 9.70
CA GLY A 149 -8.15 -2.86 10.04
C GLY A 149 -7.00 -2.22 10.81
N TYR A 150 -6.20 -3.02 11.49
CA TYR A 150 -5.07 -2.54 12.29
C TYR A 150 -3.80 -2.32 11.49
N ILE A 151 -3.73 -2.84 10.28
CA ILE A 151 -2.51 -2.77 9.48
C ILE A 151 -2.31 -1.34 8.95
N LYS A 152 -1.07 -0.88 8.92
CA LYS A 152 -0.76 0.43 8.38
C LYS A 152 -0.67 0.35 6.86
N LEU A 153 -1.18 1.38 6.20
CA LEU A 153 -1.24 1.39 4.74
C LEU A 153 0.13 1.26 4.09
N GLY A 154 1.12 1.93 4.67
CA GLY A 154 2.48 1.90 4.14
C GLY A 154 3.38 0.89 4.79
N GLN A 155 2.84 -0.08 5.53
CA GLN A 155 3.67 -1.07 6.20
C GLN A 155 4.45 -1.89 5.18
N SER A 156 5.76 -1.94 5.34
CA SER A 156 6.62 -2.66 4.40
C SER A 156 6.26 -4.14 4.36
N SER A 157 6.27 -4.71 3.16
CA SER A 157 6.00 -6.14 2.98
C SER A 157 6.97 -7.01 3.78
N THR A 158 8.16 -6.49 4.05
CA THR A 158 9.17 -7.24 4.81
C THR A 158 8.79 -7.41 6.27
N THR A 159 7.81 -6.64 6.76
CA THR A 159 7.36 -6.69 8.16
C THR A 159 6.02 -7.39 8.33
N LEU A 160 5.38 -7.82 7.24
CA LEU A 160 4.09 -8.50 7.32
C LEU A 160 4.26 -9.98 7.63
N SER A 161 3.34 -10.52 8.42
CA SER A 161 3.32 -11.96 8.65
C SER A 161 2.77 -12.68 7.40
N GLY A 162 3.00 -13.99 7.32
CA GLY A 162 2.46 -14.77 6.21
C GLY A 162 0.94 -14.70 6.14
N GLY A 163 0.28 -14.74 7.29
CA GLY A 163 -1.18 -14.64 7.32
C GLY A 163 -1.68 -13.29 6.88
N GLU A 164 -0.96 -12.22 7.24
CA GLU A 164 -1.31 -10.88 6.80
C GLU A 164 -1.15 -10.74 5.29
N ALA A 165 -0.03 -11.24 4.76
CA ALA A 165 0.21 -11.21 3.32
C ALA A 165 -0.88 -12.00 2.58
N GLN A 166 -1.25 -13.16 3.10
CA GLN A 166 -2.29 -13.98 2.49
C GLN A 166 -3.62 -13.24 2.43
N ARG A 167 -4.00 -12.57 3.51
CA ARG A 167 -5.27 -11.83 3.54
C ARG A 167 -5.25 -10.62 2.62
N ILE A 168 -4.11 -9.94 2.48
CA ILE A 168 -4.00 -8.84 1.53
C ILE A 168 -4.19 -9.36 0.10
N LYS A 169 -3.61 -10.52 -0.23
CA LYS A 169 -3.81 -11.11 -1.55
C LYS A 169 -5.27 -11.46 -1.78
N LEU A 170 -5.95 -11.92 -0.74
CA LEU A 170 -7.36 -12.24 -0.84
C LEU A 170 -8.19 -11.00 -1.18
N THR A 171 -7.90 -9.86 -0.56
CA THR A 171 -8.65 -8.63 -0.85
C THR A 171 -8.50 -8.22 -2.30
N ARG A 172 -7.32 -8.41 -2.87
CA ARG A 172 -7.08 -8.05 -4.28
C ARG A 172 -7.90 -8.94 -5.21
N GLU A 173 -7.98 -10.24 -4.90
CA GLU A 173 -8.78 -11.16 -5.70
C GLU A 173 -10.27 -10.87 -5.57
N LEU A 174 -10.72 -10.53 -4.37
CA LEU A 174 -12.13 -10.16 -4.17
C LEU A 174 -12.47 -8.90 -4.95
N ALA A 175 -11.58 -7.92 -4.98
CA ALA A 175 -11.80 -6.70 -5.72
C ALA A 175 -11.89 -6.96 -7.22
N LYS A 176 -11.05 -7.85 -7.75
CA LYS A 176 -11.11 -8.23 -9.15
C LYS A 176 -12.45 -8.86 -9.50
N ARG A 177 -12.94 -9.73 -8.64
CA ARG A 177 -14.22 -10.40 -8.88
C ARG A 177 -15.39 -9.43 -8.87
N SER A 178 -15.35 -8.49 -7.93
CA SER A 178 -16.41 -7.48 -7.84
C SER A 178 -16.39 -6.51 -9.03
N GLY A 179 -15.18 -6.17 -9.49
CA GLY A 179 -15.05 -5.22 -10.59
C GLY A 179 -15.23 -5.83 -11.96
N GLY A 180 -15.31 -7.14 -12.04
CA GLY A 180 -15.41 -7.85 -13.31
C GLY A 180 -16.82 -8.00 -13.86
N LYS A 181 -17.78 -7.28 -13.31
CA LYS A 181 -19.16 -7.41 -13.75
C LYS A 181 -19.48 -6.43 -14.83
#